data_a5584c59451c00d1ae89b51f26d759c2
#
_entry.id   a5584c59451c00d1ae89b51f26d759c2
#
_cell.length_a   1.000
_cell.length_b   1.000
_cell.length_c   1.000
_cell.angle_alpha   90.00
_cell.angle_beta   90.00
_cell.angle_gamma   90.00
#
_symmetry.space_group_name_H-M   'P 1'
#
loop_
_entity.id
_entity.type
_entity.pdbx_description
1 polymer ?
#
loop_
_entity_poly.entity_id
_entity_poly.type
_entity_poly.pdbx_seq_one_letter_code
_entity_poly.pdbx_strand_id
1 'polypeptide(L)'
;LFVHLVDNIYAMKKIFTLSIIIFTTIVSYSQTFVSTTLENKNVVLEEFTGISCTYCPDGHRIANDIYNNNLGDVVLINIHTGGYASPQGPGTDFNTMFGSAIAGQSNLSGYPAGTINRRVFSGLGQNGGTAMSRGNWQSASSQILNEASYVNVAAQANLDISTRQLSVTVEAYYTGSSPINTNKINVALMQNNVEGPQTGASYN
;
A
#
# COMPACT_ATOMS: atom_id res chain seq x y z
N LEU A 1 -60.60 -40.64 0.72
CA LEU A 1 -60.29 -39.20 0.86
C LEU A 1 -59.14 -38.96 1.88
N PHE A 2 -59.10 -39.72 2.96
CA PHE A 2 -58.05 -39.55 4.00
C PHE A 2 -56.66 -39.96 3.53
N VAL A 3 -56.52 -40.98 2.70
CA VAL A 3 -55.21 -41.46 2.22
C VAL A 3 -54.56 -40.44 1.31
N HIS A 4 -55.27 -39.79 0.40
CA HIS A 4 -54.74 -38.76 -0.48
C HIS A 4 -54.26 -37.48 0.26
N LEU A 5 -54.85 -37.19 1.43
CA LEU A 5 -54.45 -36.02 2.22
C LEU A 5 -53.11 -36.24 2.94
N VAL A 6 -52.91 -37.48 3.43
CA VAL A 6 -51.66 -37.86 4.11
C VAL A 6 -50.47 -37.90 3.15
N ASP A 7 -50.66 -38.43 1.94
CA ASP A 7 -49.59 -38.45 0.91
C ASP A 7 -49.17 -37.07 0.48
N ASN A 8 -50.12 -36.14 0.34
CA ASN A 8 -49.81 -34.73 0.03
C ASN A 8 -49.03 -33.99 1.15
N ILE A 9 -49.35 -34.27 2.41
CA ILE A 9 -48.60 -33.70 3.54
C ILE A 9 -47.21 -34.25 3.61
N TYR A 10 -47.00 -35.54 3.33
CA TYR A 10 -45.65 -36.14 3.27
C TYR A 10 -44.81 -35.63 2.11
N ALA A 11 -45.42 -35.43 0.93
CA ALA A 11 -44.73 -34.83 -0.21
C ALA A 11 -44.33 -33.36 0.06
N MET A 12 -45.23 -32.56 0.64
CA MET A 12 -44.93 -31.18 1.02
C MET A 12 -43.82 -31.08 2.06
N LYS A 13 -43.81 -31.96 3.08
CA LYS A 13 -42.73 -32.00 4.07
C LYS A 13 -41.39 -32.34 3.43
N LYS A 14 -41.33 -33.32 2.52
CA LYS A 14 -40.11 -33.67 1.79
C LYS A 14 -39.61 -32.52 0.90
N ILE A 15 -40.48 -31.83 0.20
CA ILE A 15 -40.15 -30.67 -0.63
C ILE A 15 -39.61 -29.51 0.25
N PHE A 16 -40.25 -29.26 1.40
CA PHE A 16 -39.80 -28.20 2.32
C PHE A 16 -38.47 -28.52 2.94
N THR A 17 -38.21 -29.78 3.35
CA THR A 17 -36.93 -30.22 3.89
C THR A 17 -35.83 -30.16 2.83
N LEU A 18 -36.10 -30.54 1.58
CA LEU A 18 -35.16 -30.46 0.46
C LEU A 18 -34.83 -28.98 0.12
N SER A 19 -35.82 -28.09 0.16
CA SER A 19 -35.61 -26.64 -0.07
C SER A 19 -34.74 -26.03 1.04
N ILE A 20 -34.89 -26.42 2.30
CA ILE A 20 -34.05 -25.95 3.41
C ILE A 20 -32.60 -26.44 3.24
N ILE A 21 -32.41 -27.70 2.83
CA ILE A 21 -31.07 -28.26 2.59
C ILE A 21 -30.37 -27.55 1.43
N ILE A 22 -31.07 -27.22 0.36
CA ILE A 22 -30.52 -26.48 -0.80
C ILE A 22 -30.16 -25.04 -0.39
N PHE A 23 -30.96 -24.40 0.46
CA PHE A 23 -30.70 -23.03 0.91
C PHE A 23 -29.50 -22.93 1.88
N THR A 24 -29.18 -23.99 2.64
CA THR A 24 -28.02 -24.02 3.55
C THR A 24 -26.70 -24.34 2.86
N THR A 25 -26.70 -24.79 1.59
CA THR A 25 -25.46 -25.09 0.84
C THR A 25 -24.92 -23.95 0.02
N ILE A 26 -25.59 -22.79 -0.06
CA ILE A 26 -25.05 -21.59 -0.68
C ILE A 26 -24.33 -20.73 0.40
N VAL A 27 -23.43 -21.35 1.14
CA VAL A 27 -22.37 -20.58 1.81
C VAL A 27 -21.32 -20.34 0.72
N SER A 28 -21.43 -19.25 0.01
CA SER A 28 -20.35 -18.75 -0.82
C SER A 28 -19.18 -18.46 0.11
N TYR A 29 -18.24 -19.39 0.20
CA TYR A 29 -16.92 -19.07 0.73
C TYR A 29 -16.30 -18.10 -0.29
N SER A 30 -16.41 -16.82 -0.01
CA SER A 30 -15.51 -15.86 -0.64
C SER A 30 -14.10 -16.28 -0.22
N GLN A 31 -13.32 -16.82 -1.15
CA GLN A 31 -11.90 -17.07 -0.87
C GLN A 31 -11.26 -15.71 -0.62
N THR A 32 -10.89 -15.46 0.62
CA THR A 32 -10.11 -14.28 0.97
C THR A 32 -8.63 -14.58 0.69
N PHE A 33 -7.94 -13.63 0.06
CA PHE A 33 -6.49 -13.73 -0.18
C PHE A 33 -5.70 -12.87 0.81
N VAL A 34 -6.39 -12.08 1.62
CA VAL A 34 -5.74 -11.34 2.71
C VAL A 34 -5.51 -12.28 3.91
N SER A 35 -4.36 -12.14 4.55
CA SER A 35 -4.06 -12.87 5.79
C SER A 35 -5.04 -12.47 6.91
N THR A 36 -5.52 -13.47 7.65
CA THR A 36 -6.42 -13.27 8.80
C THR A 36 -5.69 -13.40 10.15
N THR A 37 -4.37 -13.62 10.14
CA THR A 37 -3.54 -13.71 11.34
C THR A 37 -3.00 -12.33 11.73
N LEU A 38 -2.67 -12.16 13.03
CA LEU A 38 -2.01 -10.95 13.48
C LEU A 38 -0.60 -10.89 12.90
N GLU A 39 -0.28 -9.77 12.26
CA GLU A 39 1.02 -9.50 11.64
C GLU A 39 1.56 -8.15 12.12
N ASN A 40 2.84 -7.89 11.89
CA ASN A 40 3.41 -6.57 12.08
C ASN A 40 3.09 -5.67 10.88
N LYS A 41 3.29 -4.38 11.08
CA LYS A 41 3.14 -3.39 10.01
C LYS A 41 4.28 -3.48 9.02
N ASN A 42 3.96 -3.31 7.75
CA ASN A 42 4.94 -3.08 6.70
C ASN A 42 5.31 -1.60 6.60
N VAL A 43 6.48 -1.33 6.09
CA VAL A 43 6.98 0.02 5.85
C VAL A 43 6.69 0.45 4.41
N VAL A 44 6.13 1.64 4.26
CA VAL A 44 6.12 2.38 3.00
C VAL A 44 7.02 3.59 3.16
N LEU A 45 8.18 3.57 2.52
CA LEU A 45 9.09 4.72 2.44
C LEU A 45 8.83 5.47 1.14
N GLU A 46 8.22 6.63 1.25
CA GLU A 46 8.05 7.58 0.14
C GLU A 46 9.21 8.57 0.18
N GLU A 47 10.18 8.40 -0.71
CA GLU A 47 11.36 9.25 -0.82
C GLU A 47 11.11 10.42 -1.75
N PHE A 48 11.25 11.63 -1.26
CA PHE A 48 11.21 12.86 -2.05
C PHE A 48 12.57 13.16 -2.63
N THR A 49 12.65 13.22 -3.95
CA THR A 49 13.89 13.27 -4.72
C THR A 49 13.78 14.22 -5.91
N GLY A 50 14.87 14.35 -6.67
CA GLY A 50 14.91 15.09 -7.92
C GLY A 50 16.23 14.90 -8.66
N ILE A 51 16.18 14.97 -9.98
CA ILE A 51 17.32 14.71 -10.89
C ILE A 51 18.51 15.65 -10.66
N SER A 52 18.29 16.84 -10.13
CA SER A 52 19.34 17.84 -9.83
C SER A 52 19.77 17.85 -8.37
N CYS A 53 19.32 16.90 -7.57
CA CYS A 53 19.62 16.83 -6.16
C CYS A 53 20.93 16.06 -5.91
N THR A 54 22.01 16.75 -5.51
CA THR A 54 23.36 16.19 -5.32
C THR A 54 23.42 15.10 -4.25
N TYR A 55 22.60 15.19 -3.21
CA TYR A 55 22.60 14.24 -2.09
C TYR A 55 21.53 13.14 -2.20
N CYS A 56 20.67 13.21 -3.21
CA CYS A 56 19.61 12.21 -3.38
C CYS A 56 20.13 10.80 -3.71
N PRO A 57 21.23 10.60 -4.46
CA PRO A 57 21.82 9.27 -4.63
C PRO A 57 22.18 8.56 -3.31
N ASP A 58 22.65 9.30 -2.28
CA ASP A 58 22.86 8.71 -0.95
C ASP A 58 21.53 8.33 -0.26
N GLY A 59 20.47 9.11 -0.48
CA GLY A 59 19.13 8.74 -0.03
C GLY A 59 18.68 7.42 -0.67
N HIS A 60 18.80 7.29 -1.99
CA HIS A 60 18.47 6.07 -2.71
C HIS A 60 19.23 4.84 -2.18
N ARG A 61 20.55 5.01 -1.91
CA ARG A 61 21.36 3.94 -1.31
C ARG A 61 20.80 3.51 0.05
N ILE A 62 20.52 4.45 0.95
CA ILE A 62 19.99 4.16 2.28
C ILE A 62 18.60 3.50 2.19
N ALA A 63 17.74 4.00 1.30
CA ALA A 63 16.41 3.41 1.07
C ALA A 63 16.53 1.97 0.57
N ASN A 64 17.44 1.71 -0.40
CA ASN A 64 17.69 0.37 -0.91
C ASN A 64 18.29 -0.55 0.17
N ASP A 65 19.17 -0.07 1.04
CA ASP A 65 19.70 -0.86 2.15
C ASP A 65 18.58 -1.27 3.12
N ILE A 66 17.64 -0.36 3.43
CA ILE A 66 16.48 -0.67 4.27
C ILE A 66 15.62 -1.74 3.59
N TYR A 67 15.32 -1.59 2.30
CA TYR A 67 14.54 -2.55 1.53
C TYR A 67 15.21 -3.93 1.48
N ASN A 68 16.49 -3.99 1.11
CA ASN A 68 17.21 -5.25 0.94
C ASN A 68 17.37 -6.04 2.26
N ASN A 69 17.43 -5.34 3.39
CA ASN A 69 17.50 -5.97 4.72
C ASN A 69 16.11 -6.39 5.26
N ASN A 70 15.00 -6.03 4.59
CA ASN A 70 13.63 -6.29 5.03
C ASN A 70 12.73 -6.66 3.83
N LEU A 71 13.19 -7.62 3.03
CA LEU A 71 12.46 -8.07 1.83
C LEU A 71 11.07 -8.58 2.17
N GLY A 72 10.06 -8.08 1.47
CA GLY A 72 8.65 -8.40 1.70
C GLY A 72 7.93 -7.44 2.64
N ASP A 73 8.66 -6.76 3.53
CA ASP A 73 8.09 -5.91 4.58
C ASP A 73 8.28 -4.41 4.32
N VAL A 74 9.05 -4.04 3.29
CA VAL A 74 9.32 -2.66 2.91
C VAL A 74 8.95 -2.41 1.45
N VAL A 75 8.26 -1.31 1.21
CA VAL A 75 7.95 -0.79 -0.13
C VAL A 75 8.62 0.57 -0.28
N LEU A 76 9.38 0.76 -1.37
CA LEU A 76 10.00 2.03 -1.73
C LEU A 76 9.22 2.72 -2.83
N ILE A 77 8.98 4.01 -2.67
CA ILE A 77 8.35 4.86 -3.68
C ILE A 77 9.21 6.11 -3.84
N ASN A 78 9.86 6.27 -5.01
CA ASN A 78 10.58 7.50 -5.33
C ASN A 78 9.62 8.52 -5.94
N ILE A 79 9.60 9.70 -5.34
CA ILE A 79 8.72 10.80 -5.71
C ILE A 79 9.58 11.99 -6.15
N HIS A 80 9.64 12.22 -7.44
CA HIS A 80 10.27 13.42 -8.00
C HIS A 80 9.36 14.62 -7.76
N THR A 81 9.86 15.66 -7.05
CA THR A 81 9.08 16.83 -6.68
C THR A 81 9.96 18.05 -6.37
N GLY A 82 9.36 19.23 -6.42
CA GLY A 82 10.02 20.49 -6.11
C GLY A 82 11.08 20.92 -7.12
N GLY A 83 11.88 21.92 -6.76
CA GLY A 83 12.83 22.54 -7.68
C GLY A 83 13.93 21.59 -8.19
N TYR A 84 14.34 20.63 -7.39
CA TYR A 84 15.35 19.63 -7.81
C TYR A 84 14.83 18.62 -8.83
N ALA A 85 13.51 18.49 -8.98
CA ALA A 85 12.89 17.62 -9.97
C ALA A 85 12.55 18.34 -11.29
N SER A 86 12.95 19.59 -11.45
CA SER A 86 12.73 20.35 -12.70
C SER A 86 13.38 19.63 -13.88
N PRO A 87 12.65 19.43 -15.00
CA PRO A 87 13.18 18.75 -16.18
C PRO A 87 14.46 19.41 -16.72
N GLN A 88 15.42 18.60 -17.13
CA GLN A 88 16.72 19.02 -17.71
C GLN A 88 16.77 18.84 -19.23
N GLY A 89 15.63 18.65 -19.87
CA GLY A 89 15.50 18.42 -21.30
C GLY A 89 14.39 17.43 -21.64
N PRO A 90 14.18 17.10 -22.91
CA PRO A 90 13.16 16.15 -23.32
C PRO A 90 13.30 14.79 -22.61
N GLY A 91 12.20 14.24 -22.10
CA GLY A 91 12.16 12.93 -21.47
C GLY A 91 12.73 12.87 -20.04
N THR A 92 13.02 14.02 -19.40
CA THR A 92 13.56 14.08 -18.04
C THR A 92 12.55 14.61 -17.00
N ASP A 93 11.28 14.69 -17.36
CA ASP A 93 10.22 15.06 -16.43
C ASP A 93 9.65 13.82 -15.75
N PHE A 94 10.04 13.61 -14.50
CA PHE A 94 9.56 12.51 -13.66
C PHE A 94 8.56 12.98 -12.60
N ASN A 95 8.11 14.23 -12.69
CA ASN A 95 7.10 14.77 -11.78
C ASN A 95 5.72 14.17 -12.07
N THR A 96 4.95 13.97 -11.02
CA THR A 96 3.54 13.60 -11.13
C THR A 96 2.69 14.52 -10.25
N MET A 97 1.46 14.77 -10.65
CA MET A 97 0.51 15.51 -9.82
C MET A 97 0.26 14.83 -8.47
N PHE A 98 0.29 13.49 -8.45
CA PHE A 98 0.11 12.70 -7.24
C PHE A 98 1.32 12.82 -6.30
N GLY A 99 2.55 12.77 -6.83
CA GLY A 99 3.78 12.96 -6.07
C GLY A 99 3.83 14.33 -5.41
N SER A 100 3.48 15.38 -6.13
CA SER A 100 3.38 16.75 -5.60
C SER A 100 2.33 16.87 -4.49
N ALA A 101 1.18 16.19 -4.64
CA ALA A 101 0.14 16.17 -3.61
C ALA A 101 0.59 15.44 -2.33
N ILE A 102 1.34 14.34 -2.47
CA ILE A 102 1.92 13.61 -1.33
C ILE A 102 2.96 14.47 -0.61
N ALA A 103 3.88 15.09 -1.36
CA ALA A 103 4.88 15.99 -0.80
C ALA A 103 4.25 17.17 -0.05
N GLY A 104 3.17 17.75 -0.60
CA GLY A 104 2.44 18.86 0.00
C GLY A 104 1.81 18.53 1.37
N GLN A 105 1.59 17.24 1.69
CA GLN A 105 1.03 16.81 2.98
C GLN A 105 2.10 16.54 4.04
N SER A 106 3.40 16.60 3.69
CA SER A 106 4.49 16.09 4.51
C SER A 106 5.28 17.16 5.28
N ASN A 107 5.03 18.45 5.03
CA ASN A 107 5.84 19.58 5.47
C ASN A 107 7.31 19.51 5.00
N LEU A 108 7.49 18.99 3.78
CA LEU A 108 8.80 18.87 3.14
C LEU A 108 9.50 20.25 3.02
N SER A 109 10.76 20.33 3.46
CA SER A 109 11.56 21.55 3.39
C SER A 109 12.99 21.36 2.87
N GLY A 110 13.45 20.13 2.74
CA GLY A 110 14.81 19.84 2.25
C GLY A 110 14.91 18.44 1.63
N TYR A 111 15.94 18.21 0.80
CA TYR A 111 16.14 16.98 0.03
C TYR A 111 17.51 16.37 0.29
N PRO A 112 17.70 15.02 0.18
CA PRO A 112 16.60 14.06 0.14
C PRO A 112 15.85 14.02 1.47
N ALA A 113 14.56 13.80 1.39
CA ALA A 113 13.72 13.55 2.55
C ALA A 113 12.72 12.44 2.20
N GLY A 114 12.07 11.88 3.21
CA GLY A 114 11.06 10.86 2.98
C GLY A 114 10.12 10.74 4.14
N THR A 115 9.00 10.07 3.92
CA THR A 115 8.04 9.75 4.98
C THR A 115 7.95 8.24 5.15
N ILE A 116 7.92 7.80 6.39
CA ILE A 116 7.70 6.41 6.76
C ILE A 116 6.24 6.27 7.19
N ASN A 117 5.46 5.53 6.37
CA ASN A 117 4.02 5.33 6.57
C ASN A 117 3.25 6.65 6.79
N ARG A 118 3.73 7.77 6.24
CA ARG A 118 3.18 9.12 6.42
C ARG A 118 2.89 9.46 7.88
N ARG A 119 3.72 8.93 8.80
CA ARG A 119 3.59 9.12 10.25
C ARG A 119 4.49 10.26 10.72
N VAL A 120 4.01 11.03 11.68
CA VAL A 120 4.84 11.99 12.41
C VAL A 120 5.65 11.24 13.47
N PHE A 121 6.98 11.32 13.38
CA PHE A 121 7.90 10.86 14.41
C PHE A 121 8.40 12.08 15.18
N SER A 122 8.12 12.14 16.47
CA SER A 122 8.44 13.30 17.29
C SER A 122 9.93 13.64 17.25
N GLY A 123 10.26 14.88 16.92
CA GLY A 123 11.63 15.38 16.84
C GLY A 123 12.41 14.97 15.57
N LEU A 124 11.85 14.14 14.69
CA LEU A 124 12.53 13.69 13.45
C LEU A 124 12.01 14.40 12.19
N GLY A 125 10.75 14.85 12.24
CA GLY A 125 10.11 15.46 11.08
C GLY A 125 10.61 16.87 10.75
N GLN A 126 10.76 17.19 9.48
CA GLN A 126 10.97 18.55 8.99
C GLN A 126 9.73 19.39 9.32
N ASN A 127 9.96 20.57 9.91
CA ASN A 127 8.86 21.48 10.31
C ASN A 127 7.71 20.79 11.07
N GLY A 128 8.02 19.76 11.87
CA GLY A 128 7.03 19.00 12.62
C GLY A 128 6.11 18.12 11.77
N GLY A 129 6.41 17.95 10.50
CA GLY A 129 5.63 17.11 9.57
C GLY A 129 6.08 15.65 9.54
N THR A 130 5.63 14.96 8.49
CA THR A 130 5.93 13.53 8.28
C THR A 130 7.24 13.32 7.49
N ALA A 131 7.66 14.29 6.68
CA ALA A 131 8.93 14.24 5.97
C ALA A 131 10.10 14.34 6.96
N MET A 132 11.09 13.48 6.81
CA MET A 132 12.30 13.46 7.62
C MET A 132 13.55 13.26 6.76
N SER A 133 14.69 13.71 7.27
CA SER A 133 15.99 13.51 6.62
C SER A 133 16.36 12.02 6.56
N ARG A 134 17.10 11.63 5.52
CA ARG A 134 17.50 10.25 5.24
C ARG A 134 18.19 9.53 6.41
N GLY A 135 18.92 10.25 7.24
CA GLY A 135 19.58 9.68 8.44
C GLY A 135 18.64 9.10 9.48
N ASN A 136 17.35 9.42 9.42
CA ASN A 136 16.33 8.94 10.37
C ASN A 136 15.49 7.77 9.81
N TRP A 137 15.60 7.45 8.51
CA TRP A 137 14.72 6.45 7.88
C TRP A 137 14.90 5.07 8.47
N GLN A 138 16.14 4.64 8.73
CA GLN A 138 16.40 3.31 9.30
C GLN A 138 15.74 3.13 10.67
N SER A 139 15.90 4.12 11.57
CA SER A 139 15.33 4.02 12.92
C SER A 139 13.80 4.08 12.91
N ALA A 140 13.20 4.95 12.08
CA ALA A 140 11.77 5.05 11.93
C ALA A 140 11.17 3.77 11.30
N SER A 141 11.83 3.20 10.28
CA SER A 141 11.42 1.94 9.67
C SER A 141 11.46 0.79 10.67
N SER A 142 12.56 0.68 11.43
CA SER A 142 12.69 -0.36 12.47
C SER A 142 11.59 -0.25 13.53
N GLN A 143 11.18 0.96 13.89
CA GLN A 143 10.06 1.15 14.83
C GLN A 143 8.76 0.62 14.23
N ILE A 144 8.43 0.93 12.96
CA ILE A 144 7.20 0.46 12.31
C ILE A 144 7.17 -1.06 12.21
N LEU A 145 8.27 -1.70 11.76
CA LEU A 145 8.36 -3.14 11.58
C LEU A 145 8.16 -3.94 12.88
N ASN A 146 8.35 -3.30 14.04
CA ASN A 146 8.11 -3.91 15.35
C ASN A 146 6.72 -3.61 15.93
N GLU A 147 5.87 -2.90 15.23
CA GLU A 147 4.50 -2.58 15.68
C GLU A 147 3.50 -3.57 15.09
N ALA A 148 2.62 -4.12 15.92
CA ALA A 148 1.51 -4.95 15.44
C ALA A 148 0.55 -4.14 14.56
N SER A 149 0.06 -4.76 13.48
CA SER A 149 -0.99 -4.20 12.64
C SER A 149 -2.37 -4.57 13.18
N TYR A 150 -3.28 -3.63 13.23
CA TYR A 150 -4.70 -3.89 13.53
C TYR A 150 -5.51 -4.24 12.27
N VAL A 151 -4.91 -4.13 11.09
CA VAL A 151 -5.53 -4.45 9.80
C VAL A 151 -4.48 -5.00 8.83
N ASN A 152 -4.77 -6.14 8.24
CA ASN A 152 -4.01 -6.69 7.12
C ASN A 152 -4.66 -6.26 5.82
N VAL A 153 -3.86 -5.99 4.81
CA VAL A 153 -4.31 -5.57 3.49
C VAL A 153 -3.59 -6.41 2.43
N ALA A 154 -4.33 -6.89 1.45
CA ALA A 154 -3.76 -7.56 0.29
C ALA A 154 -4.40 -7.04 -0.99
N ALA A 155 -3.68 -7.10 -2.10
CA ALA A 155 -4.16 -6.67 -3.40
C ALA A 155 -3.86 -7.72 -4.48
N GLN A 156 -4.80 -7.89 -5.39
CA GLN A 156 -4.63 -8.64 -6.63
C GLN A 156 -4.91 -7.74 -7.81
N ALA A 157 -4.06 -7.80 -8.81
CA ALA A 157 -4.19 -7.01 -10.03
C ALA A 157 -4.37 -7.92 -11.25
N ASN A 158 -5.28 -7.56 -12.14
CA ASN A 158 -5.47 -8.20 -13.43
C ASN A 158 -5.45 -7.14 -14.53
N LEU A 159 -4.55 -7.31 -15.50
CA LEU A 159 -4.43 -6.44 -16.67
C LEU A 159 -4.93 -7.16 -17.92
N ASP A 160 -6.01 -6.66 -18.51
CA ASP A 160 -6.40 -7.05 -19.85
C ASP A 160 -5.56 -6.25 -20.87
N ILE A 161 -4.63 -6.94 -21.50
CA ILE A 161 -3.69 -6.33 -22.47
C ILE A 161 -4.42 -5.83 -23.71
N SER A 162 -5.52 -6.49 -24.11
CA SER A 162 -6.28 -6.16 -25.32
C SER A 162 -7.04 -4.85 -25.18
N THR A 163 -7.66 -4.64 -24.02
CA THR A 163 -8.41 -3.42 -23.69
C THR A 163 -7.60 -2.39 -22.90
N ARG A 164 -6.38 -2.77 -22.44
CA ARG A 164 -5.55 -1.99 -21.51
C ARG A 164 -6.26 -1.63 -20.20
N GLN A 165 -7.21 -2.46 -19.79
CA GLN A 165 -7.94 -2.27 -18.55
C GLN A 165 -7.21 -2.95 -17.40
N LEU A 166 -6.85 -2.19 -16.38
CA LEU A 166 -6.32 -2.68 -15.11
C LEU A 166 -7.45 -2.75 -14.09
N SER A 167 -7.66 -3.94 -13.54
CA SER A 167 -8.55 -4.17 -12.41
C SER A 167 -7.73 -4.51 -11.17
N VAL A 168 -7.97 -3.81 -10.07
CA VAL A 168 -7.30 -4.06 -8.79
C VAL A 168 -8.36 -4.38 -7.74
N THR A 169 -8.28 -5.58 -7.16
CA THR A 169 -9.10 -5.99 -6.03
C THR A 169 -8.27 -5.85 -4.76
N VAL A 170 -8.79 -5.15 -3.76
CA VAL A 170 -8.14 -4.97 -2.47
C VAL A 170 -9.02 -5.58 -1.40
N GLU A 171 -8.42 -6.44 -0.56
CA GLU A 171 -9.06 -6.97 0.64
C GLU A 171 -8.38 -6.41 1.88
N ALA A 172 -9.18 -6.15 2.91
CA ALA A 172 -8.72 -5.72 4.22
C ALA A 172 -9.37 -6.60 5.30
N TYR A 173 -8.55 -7.14 6.20
CA TYR A 173 -9.02 -7.92 7.34
C TYR A 173 -8.55 -7.30 8.65
N TYR A 174 -9.50 -6.95 9.52
CA TYR A 174 -9.18 -6.34 10.81
C TYR A 174 -8.86 -7.43 11.83
N THR A 175 -7.61 -7.45 12.29
CA THR A 175 -7.11 -8.34 13.35
C THR A 175 -7.26 -7.73 14.74
N GLY A 176 -7.61 -6.44 14.80
CA GLY A 176 -7.83 -5.70 16.03
C GLY A 176 -8.71 -4.47 15.82
N SER A 177 -8.96 -3.73 16.89
CA SER A 177 -9.74 -2.50 16.82
C SER A 177 -8.95 -1.37 16.17
N SER A 178 -9.56 -0.70 15.19
CA SER A 178 -8.97 0.50 14.61
C SER A 178 -8.95 1.65 15.62
N PRO A 179 -7.83 2.38 15.75
CA PRO A 179 -7.76 3.55 16.62
C PRO A 179 -8.51 4.77 16.07
N ILE A 180 -8.99 4.69 14.81
CA ILE A 180 -9.73 5.75 14.12
C ILE A 180 -11.02 5.20 13.52
N ASN A 181 -12.05 6.06 13.45
CA ASN A 181 -13.38 5.64 12.97
C ASN A 181 -13.44 5.44 11.45
N THR A 182 -12.54 6.07 10.69
CA THR A 182 -12.53 6.00 9.22
C THR A 182 -11.13 5.65 8.74
N ASN A 183 -10.99 4.47 8.14
CA ASN A 183 -9.77 4.07 7.43
C ASN A 183 -9.93 4.37 5.94
N LYS A 184 -8.85 4.79 5.29
CA LYS A 184 -8.81 5.08 3.86
C LYS A 184 -7.83 4.13 3.18
N ILE A 185 -8.18 3.68 1.98
CA ILE A 185 -7.31 2.89 1.12
C ILE A 185 -6.75 3.80 0.04
N ASN A 186 -5.44 3.70 -0.20
CA ASN A 186 -4.77 4.30 -1.35
C ASN A 186 -4.17 3.18 -2.19
N VAL A 187 -4.39 3.24 -3.49
CA VAL A 187 -3.74 2.35 -4.46
C VAL A 187 -2.78 3.19 -5.29
N ALA A 188 -1.50 2.83 -5.28
CA ALA A 188 -0.48 3.50 -6.07
C ALA A 188 -0.07 2.62 -7.25
N LEU A 189 -0.12 3.16 -8.47
CA LEU A 189 0.47 2.55 -9.64
C LEU A 189 1.88 3.14 -9.81
N MET A 190 2.89 2.26 -9.78
CA MET A 190 4.29 2.65 -9.90
C MET A 190 4.89 2.13 -11.18
N GLN A 191 5.88 2.86 -11.70
CA GLN A 191 6.72 2.40 -12.80
C GLN A 191 8.12 2.12 -12.28
N ASN A 192 8.61 0.90 -12.50
CA ASN A 192 9.96 0.50 -12.13
C ASN A 192 10.93 0.70 -13.30
N ASN A 193 12.23 0.69 -12.99
CA ASN A 193 13.32 0.78 -13.97
C ASN A 193 13.22 2.02 -14.86
N VAL A 194 12.82 3.15 -14.30
CA VAL A 194 12.83 4.43 -14.99
C VAL A 194 14.26 4.95 -15.01
N GLU A 195 14.85 5.00 -16.22
CA GLU A 195 16.20 5.53 -16.41
C GLU A 195 16.15 7.04 -16.68
N GLY A 196 17.11 7.77 -16.12
CA GLY A 196 17.21 9.20 -16.32
C GLY A 196 18.48 9.81 -15.72
N PRO A 197 18.76 11.08 -16.02
CA PRO A 197 19.92 11.77 -15.46
C PRO A 197 19.76 11.96 -13.96
N GLN A 198 20.87 11.89 -13.23
CA GLN A 198 20.93 12.17 -11.82
C GLN A 198 22.24 12.93 -11.49
N THR A 199 22.11 14.09 -10.88
CA THR A 199 23.25 14.84 -10.35
C THR A 199 23.70 14.25 -9.02
N GLY A 200 25.01 14.18 -8.78
CA GLY A 200 25.59 13.77 -7.51
C GLY A 200 26.59 12.63 -7.62
N ALA A 201 27.08 12.16 -6.47
CA ALA A 201 28.01 11.05 -6.43
C ALA A 201 27.33 9.72 -6.75
N SER A 202 28.00 8.85 -7.50
CA SER A 202 27.61 7.45 -7.62
C SER A 202 27.94 6.77 -6.28
N TYR A 203 26.91 6.29 -5.61
CA TYR A 203 27.03 5.37 -4.49
C TYR A 203 26.78 3.98 -5.03
N ASN A 204 27.85 3.20 -5.19
CA ASN A 204 27.79 1.78 -5.58
C ASN A 204 27.54 0.90 -4.38
#